data_de9a44b144470a698830954779067142
#
_entry.id   de9a44b144470a698830954779067142
#
_cell.length_a   1.000
_cell.length_b   1.000
_cell.length_c   1.000
_cell.angle_alpha   90.00
_cell.angle_beta   90.00
_cell.angle_gamma   90.00
#
_symmetry.space_group_name_H-M   'P 1'
#
loop_
_entity.id
_entity.type
_entity.pdbx_description
1 polymer ?
#
loop_
_entity_poly.entity_id
_entity_poly.type
_entity_poly.pdbx_seq_one_letter_code
_entity_poly.pdbx_strand_id
1 'polypeptide(L)'
;MIRLFDIFLSGLALVILCPLLVPICLILKFSGEGEIFFAQKRIGKHGRNFNLLKFATMLKDSPKIATGTITIKNDPRILPVGRLLRKTKINELPQLFNVLRGDMSLIGPRPLTQQTFSSYSDDIQRKVASVKPGLSGIGSIVFRNEEEILSHGADSIATYNDQIAPYKGDLESWFVDNSNLWLYFKCVV
;
A
#
# COMPACT_ATOMS: atom_id res chain seq x y z
N MET A 1 -7.59 21.34 -5.78
CA MET A 1 -7.35 20.82 -7.15
C MET A 1 -6.99 19.34 -7.14
N ILE A 2 -5.96 18.87 -6.40
CA ILE A 2 -5.55 17.44 -6.35
C ILE A 2 -6.74 16.51 -6.06
N ARG A 3 -7.62 16.86 -5.10
CA ARG A 3 -8.78 16.03 -4.76
C ARG A 3 -9.75 15.77 -5.91
N LEU A 4 -9.96 16.74 -6.80
CA LEU A 4 -10.80 16.57 -7.99
C LEU A 4 -10.17 15.56 -8.98
N PHE A 5 -8.84 15.64 -9.16
CA PHE A 5 -8.11 14.67 -9.97
C PHE A 5 -8.16 13.28 -9.34
N ASP A 6 -7.98 13.17 -8.01
CA ASP A 6 -8.11 11.88 -7.30
C ASP A 6 -9.48 11.23 -7.58
N ILE A 7 -10.57 11.98 -7.44
CA ILE A 7 -11.92 11.47 -7.65
C ILE A 7 -12.14 11.08 -9.11
N PHE A 8 -11.78 11.96 -10.04
CA PHE A 8 -11.99 11.74 -11.47
C PHE A 8 -11.19 10.55 -11.98
N LEU A 9 -9.86 10.53 -11.70
CA LEU A 9 -8.98 9.47 -12.19
C LEU A 9 -9.29 8.12 -11.53
N SER A 10 -9.56 8.09 -10.22
CA SER A 10 -9.90 6.82 -9.56
C SER A 10 -11.27 6.29 -9.98
N GLY A 11 -12.26 7.15 -10.20
CA GLY A 11 -13.56 6.77 -10.74
C GLY A 11 -13.46 6.23 -12.16
N LEU A 12 -12.75 6.95 -13.04
CA LEU A 12 -12.48 6.52 -14.42
C LEU A 12 -11.74 5.17 -14.45
N ALA A 13 -10.70 5.03 -13.62
CA ALA A 13 -9.93 3.77 -13.51
C ALA A 13 -10.82 2.61 -13.08
N LEU A 14 -11.70 2.78 -12.10
CA LEU A 14 -12.63 1.72 -11.66
C LEU A 14 -13.61 1.33 -12.76
N VAL A 15 -14.12 2.27 -13.56
CA VAL A 15 -15.01 1.97 -14.69
C VAL A 15 -14.27 1.17 -15.77
N ILE A 16 -13.07 1.63 -16.16
CA ILE A 16 -12.25 0.96 -17.18
C ILE A 16 -11.81 -0.43 -16.72
N LEU A 17 -11.45 -0.59 -15.45
CA LEU A 17 -10.97 -1.84 -14.89
C LEU A 17 -12.09 -2.78 -14.45
N CYS A 18 -13.35 -2.36 -14.45
CA CYS A 18 -14.51 -3.18 -14.03
C CYS A 18 -14.55 -4.56 -14.73
N PRO A 19 -14.36 -4.67 -16.08
CA PRO A 19 -14.33 -5.97 -16.76
C PRO A 19 -13.23 -6.91 -16.27
N LEU A 20 -12.13 -6.37 -15.71
CA LEU A 20 -11.05 -7.15 -15.11
C LEU A 20 -11.36 -7.50 -13.64
N LEU A 21 -11.90 -6.54 -12.88
CA LEU A 21 -12.10 -6.70 -11.43
C LEU A 21 -13.22 -7.70 -11.12
N VAL A 22 -14.29 -7.74 -11.92
CA VAL A 22 -15.42 -8.68 -11.70
C VAL A 22 -14.99 -10.15 -11.78
N PRO A 23 -14.30 -10.62 -12.84
CA PRO A 23 -13.77 -11.98 -12.88
C PRO A 23 -12.84 -12.31 -11.71
N ILE A 24 -11.97 -11.36 -11.30
CA ILE A 24 -11.08 -11.56 -10.15
C ILE A 24 -11.88 -11.76 -8.86
N CYS A 25 -12.93 -10.97 -8.63
CA CYS A 25 -13.83 -11.16 -7.48
C CYS A 25 -14.46 -12.57 -7.49
N LEU A 26 -14.92 -13.04 -8.65
CA LEU A 26 -15.50 -14.38 -8.78
C LEU A 26 -14.45 -15.48 -8.50
N ILE A 27 -13.25 -15.36 -9.10
CA ILE A 27 -12.16 -16.31 -8.85
C ILE A 27 -11.81 -16.37 -7.37
N LEU A 28 -11.65 -15.23 -6.70
CA LEU A 28 -11.34 -15.18 -5.26
C LEU A 28 -12.48 -15.74 -4.41
N LYS A 29 -13.74 -15.50 -4.80
CA LYS A 29 -14.90 -16.03 -4.08
C LYS A 29 -14.97 -17.57 -4.11
N PHE A 30 -14.56 -18.18 -5.22
CA PHE A 30 -14.60 -19.62 -5.39
C PHE A 30 -13.24 -20.30 -5.21
N SER A 31 -12.20 -19.57 -4.83
CA SER A 31 -10.87 -20.09 -4.56
C SER A 31 -10.43 -19.77 -3.11
N GLY A 32 -9.46 -20.53 -2.61
CA GLY A 32 -8.91 -20.35 -1.29
C GLY A 32 -9.97 -20.41 -0.19
N GLU A 33 -10.08 -19.37 0.64
CA GLU A 33 -11.01 -19.31 1.77
C GLU A 33 -12.31 -18.53 1.46
N GLY A 34 -12.56 -18.23 0.17
CA GLY A 34 -13.78 -17.53 -0.28
C GLY A 34 -13.86 -16.04 0.08
N GLU A 35 -12.77 -15.47 0.59
CA GLU A 35 -12.66 -14.05 0.89
C GLU A 35 -12.23 -13.28 -0.37
N ILE A 36 -12.95 -12.20 -0.71
CA ILE A 36 -12.65 -11.36 -1.87
C ILE A 36 -11.73 -10.21 -1.45
N PHE A 37 -12.06 -9.54 -0.35
CA PHE A 37 -11.35 -8.36 0.12
C PHE A 37 -10.71 -8.60 1.48
N PHE A 38 -9.55 -8.02 1.64
CA PHE A 38 -8.85 -7.93 2.91
C PHE A 38 -8.74 -6.46 3.30
N ALA A 39 -9.14 -6.14 4.52
CA ALA A 39 -9.06 -4.79 5.09
C ALA A 39 -7.98 -4.75 6.16
N GLN A 40 -6.96 -3.90 5.98
CA GLN A 40 -5.86 -3.75 6.93
C GLN A 40 -5.85 -2.35 7.53
N LYS A 41 -5.80 -2.27 8.86
CA LYS A 41 -5.65 -0.96 9.55
C LYS A 41 -4.33 -0.30 9.16
N ARG A 42 -4.40 0.94 8.75
CA ARG A 42 -3.26 1.79 8.36
C ARG A 42 -3.40 3.18 8.95
N ILE A 43 -2.27 3.85 9.12
CA ILE A 43 -2.21 5.24 9.54
C ILE A 43 -2.53 6.14 8.34
N GLY A 44 -3.51 7.01 8.53
CA GLY A 44 -3.92 8.01 7.55
C GLY A 44 -3.61 9.43 8.01
N LYS A 45 -4.24 10.40 7.35
CA LYS A 45 -4.05 11.82 7.65
C LYS A 45 -4.40 12.14 9.12
N HIS A 46 -3.57 12.99 9.74
CA HIS A 46 -3.64 13.38 11.16
C HIS A 46 -3.54 12.19 12.13
N GLY A 47 -2.85 11.11 11.73
CA GLY A 47 -2.67 9.92 12.57
C GLY A 47 -3.95 9.07 12.73
N ARG A 48 -5.03 9.36 12.01
CA ARG A 48 -6.30 8.62 12.11
C ARG A 48 -6.17 7.29 11.36
N ASN A 49 -6.57 6.21 12.03
CA ASN A 49 -6.61 4.90 11.40
C ASN A 49 -7.73 4.81 10.36
N PHE A 50 -7.43 4.14 9.23
CA PHE A 50 -8.42 3.75 8.23
C PHE A 50 -8.21 2.31 7.79
N ASN A 51 -9.19 1.70 7.13
CA ASN A 51 -9.11 0.36 6.59
C ASN A 51 -8.66 0.41 5.13
N LEU A 52 -7.41 0.04 4.87
CA LEU A 52 -6.86 -0.11 3.54
C LEU A 52 -7.43 -1.37 2.88
N LEU A 53 -8.10 -1.23 1.74
CA LEU A 53 -8.71 -2.32 1.00
C LEU A 53 -7.72 -2.95 0.01
N LYS A 54 -7.64 -4.28 0.02
CA LYS A 54 -6.88 -5.09 -0.96
C LYS A 54 -7.71 -6.31 -1.36
N PHE A 55 -7.37 -6.93 -2.48
CA PHE A 55 -7.84 -8.30 -2.71
C PHE A 55 -7.19 -9.27 -1.72
N ALA A 56 -7.95 -10.26 -1.26
CA ALA A 56 -7.49 -11.29 -0.35
C ALA A 56 -6.56 -12.27 -1.10
N THR A 57 -5.26 -12.08 -0.95
CA THR A 57 -4.22 -12.87 -1.65
C THR A 57 -3.46 -13.83 -0.73
N MET A 58 -3.79 -13.83 0.56
CA MET A 58 -3.16 -14.64 1.60
C MET A 58 -4.24 -15.32 2.44
N LEU A 59 -3.84 -16.33 3.21
CA LEU A 59 -4.69 -16.97 4.21
C LEU A 59 -5.25 -15.93 5.19
N LYS A 60 -6.47 -16.11 5.66
CA LYS A 60 -7.20 -15.19 6.55
C LYS A 60 -6.42 -14.85 7.81
N ASP A 61 -5.80 -15.86 8.42
CA ASP A 61 -5.01 -15.68 9.65
C ASP A 61 -3.54 -15.30 9.38
N SER A 62 -3.17 -15.01 8.13
CA SER A 62 -1.81 -14.63 7.76
C SER A 62 -1.19 -13.51 8.61
N PRO A 63 -1.91 -12.49 9.11
CA PRO A 63 -1.33 -11.48 9.98
C PRO A 63 -0.85 -12.00 11.35
N LYS A 64 -1.33 -13.18 11.77
CA LYS A 64 -0.99 -13.81 13.07
C LYS A 64 0.09 -14.88 12.95
N ILE A 65 0.50 -15.22 11.72
CA ILE A 65 1.40 -16.35 11.43
C ILE A 65 2.75 -15.81 10.92
N ALA A 66 3.83 -16.48 11.26
CA ALA A 66 5.20 -16.22 10.78
C ALA A 66 5.63 -14.74 10.95
N THR A 67 5.98 -14.05 9.86
CA THR A 67 6.46 -12.66 9.84
C THR A 67 5.35 -11.61 10.10
N GLY A 68 4.13 -12.03 10.46
CA GLY A 68 3.02 -11.12 10.77
C GLY A 68 2.63 -10.26 9.57
N THR A 69 2.77 -8.93 9.69
CA THR A 69 2.37 -7.97 8.63
C THR A 69 3.43 -7.77 7.55
N ILE A 70 4.65 -8.28 7.73
CA ILE A 70 5.73 -8.20 6.75
C ILE A 70 5.64 -9.41 5.82
N THR A 71 5.68 -9.17 4.52
CA THR A 71 5.69 -10.22 3.50
C THR A 71 7.12 -10.39 2.97
N ILE A 72 7.56 -11.63 2.87
CA ILE A 72 8.86 -12.01 2.31
C ILE A 72 8.69 -12.70 0.95
N LYS A 73 9.78 -12.83 0.19
CA LYS A 73 9.80 -13.55 -1.07
C LYS A 73 9.41 -15.02 -0.85
N ASN A 74 8.51 -15.55 -1.70
CA ASN A 74 7.99 -16.93 -1.60
C ASN A 74 7.24 -17.23 -0.28
N ASP A 75 6.61 -16.25 0.32
CA ASP A 75 5.84 -16.40 1.55
C ASP A 75 4.78 -17.51 1.39
N PRO A 76 4.82 -18.57 2.24
CA PRO A 76 3.92 -19.72 2.11
C PRO A 76 2.45 -19.39 2.41
N ARG A 77 2.17 -18.23 3.03
CA ARG A 77 0.81 -17.75 3.30
C ARG A 77 0.10 -17.25 2.05
N ILE A 78 0.81 -17.05 0.94
CA ILE A 78 0.25 -16.50 -0.30
C ILE A 78 -0.48 -17.59 -1.07
N LEU A 79 -1.76 -17.36 -1.38
CA LEU A 79 -2.58 -18.24 -2.22
C LEU A 79 -2.04 -18.31 -3.66
N PRO A 80 -2.23 -19.44 -4.39
CA PRO A 80 -1.74 -19.58 -5.76
C PRO A 80 -2.18 -18.42 -6.69
N VAL A 81 -3.47 -18.07 -6.70
CA VAL A 81 -4.00 -16.91 -7.44
C VAL A 81 -3.42 -15.61 -6.88
N GLY A 82 -3.21 -15.54 -5.57
CA GLY A 82 -2.64 -14.39 -4.89
C GLY A 82 -1.24 -14.03 -5.38
N ARG A 83 -0.41 -15.02 -5.77
CA ARG A 83 0.94 -14.76 -6.32
C ARG A 83 0.87 -13.92 -7.59
N LEU A 84 -0.03 -14.26 -8.52
CA LEU A 84 -0.22 -13.51 -9.76
C LEU A 84 -0.70 -12.08 -9.46
N LEU A 85 -1.74 -11.94 -8.63
CA LEU A 85 -2.31 -10.64 -8.27
C LEU A 85 -1.27 -9.73 -7.59
N ARG A 86 -0.39 -10.27 -6.74
CA ARG A 86 0.70 -9.51 -6.09
C ARG A 86 1.81 -9.13 -7.07
N LYS A 87 2.24 -10.07 -7.93
CA LYS A 87 3.27 -9.80 -8.95
C LYS A 87 2.85 -8.67 -9.90
N THR A 88 1.58 -8.62 -10.28
CA THR A 88 1.00 -7.59 -11.16
C THR A 88 0.52 -6.35 -10.41
N LYS A 89 0.61 -6.32 -9.06
CA LYS A 89 0.04 -5.28 -8.19
C LYS A 89 -1.48 -5.09 -8.30
N ILE A 90 -2.18 -5.95 -9.02
CA ILE A 90 -3.66 -5.95 -9.15
C ILE A 90 -4.34 -6.08 -7.78
N ASN A 91 -3.69 -6.78 -6.82
CA ASN A 91 -4.19 -6.90 -5.45
C ASN A 91 -4.39 -5.56 -4.74
N GLU A 92 -3.80 -4.47 -5.22
CA GLU A 92 -3.91 -3.14 -4.62
C GLU A 92 -4.98 -2.26 -5.27
N LEU A 93 -5.57 -2.67 -6.42
CA LEU A 93 -6.61 -1.90 -7.11
C LEU A 93 -7.85 -1.56 -6.26
N PRO A 94 -8.29 -2.39 -5.29
CA PRO A 94 -9.39 -2.00 -4.39
C PRO A 94 -9.12 -0.73 -3.58
N GLN A 95 -7.85 -0.30 -3.43
CA GLN A 95 -7.51 0.97 -2.79
C GLN A 95 -8.07 2.19 -3.54
N LEU A 96 -8.42 2.07 -4.83
CA LEU A 96 -9.15 3.11 -5.56
C LEU A 96 -10.46 3.49 -4.87
N PHE A 97 -11.13 2.57 -4.19
CA PHE A 97 -12.28 2.88 -3.34
C PHE A 97 -11.89 3.72 -2.12
N ASN A 98 -10.70 3.49 -1.51
CA ASN A 98 -10.20 4.34 -0.44
C ASN A 98 -9.91 5.77 -0.96
N VAL A 99 -9.39 5.88 -2.19
CA VAL A 99 -9.18 7.19 -2.82
C VAL A 99 -10.52 7.89 -3.05
N LEU A 100 -11.53 7.23 -3.62
CA LEU A 100 -12.88 7.80 -3.83
C LEU A 100 -13.54 8.22 -2.52
N ARG A 101 -13.40 7.41 -1.46
CA ARG A 101 -13.94 7.71 -0.13
C ARG A 101 -13.24 8.90 0.52
N GLY A 102 -11.98 9.14 0.16
CA GLY A 102 -11.17 10.25 0.67
C GLY A 102 -10.24 9.89 1.81
N ASP A 103 -10.09 8.61 2.10
CA ASP A 103 -9.09 8.10 3.05
C ASP A 103 -7.67 8.29 2.50
N MET A 104 -7.53 8.21 1.17
CA MET A 104 -6.27 8.26 0.43
C MET A 104 -6.31 9.28 -0.72
N SER A 105 -5.14 9.54 -1.30
CA SER A 105 -4.90 10.18 -2.60
C SER A 105 -4.31 9.13 -3.56
N LEU A 106 -4.30 9.39 -4.86
CA LEU A 106 -3.56 8.54 -5.82
C LEU A 106 -2.05 8.63 -5.55
N ILE A 107 -1.54 9.82 -5.27
CA ILE A 107 -0.13 10.06 -4.98
C ILE A 107 0.03 10.65 -3.58
N GLY A 108 0.96 10.07 -2.81
CA GLY A 108 1.26 10.48 -1.45
C GLY A 108 2.17 9.47 -0.74
N PRO A 109 2.54 9.75 0.50
CA PRO A 109 3.29 8.82 1.34
C PRO A 109 2.58 7.48 1.47
N ARG A 110 3.35 6.37 1.47
CA ARG A 110 2.76 5.04 1.59
C ARG A 110 2.01 4.86 2.92
N PRO A 111 0.77 4.34 2.93
CA PRO A 111 0.05 4.06 4.17
C PRO A 111 0.73 2.94 4.96
N LEU A 112 1.26 3.27 6.13
CA LEU A 112 2.02 2.36 7.00
C LEU A 112 1.13 1.69 8.05
N THR A 113 1.52 0.49 8.52
CA THR A 113 0.98 -0.09 9.75
C THR A 113 1.47 0.70 10.96
N GLN A 114 0.83 0.54 12.13
CA GLN A 114 1.34 1.15 13.36
C GLN A 114 2.79 0.76 13.62
N GLN A 115 3.14 -0.51 13.42
CA GLN A 115 4.50 -1.02 13.63
C GLN A 115 5.53 -0.32 12.75
N THR A 116 5.31 -0.28 11.43
CA THR A 116 6.25 0.35 10.50
C THR A 116 6.24 1.88 10.59
N PHE A 117 5.13 2.49 11.01
CA PHE A 117 5.05 3.93 11.26
C PHE A 117 5.89 4.34 12.46
N SER A 118 5.88 3.53 13.53
CA SER A 118 6.68 3.77 14.74
C SER A 118 8.20 3.62 14.51
N SER A 119 8.64 3.05 13.38
CA SER A 119 10.06 3.01 13.00
C SER A 119 10.58 4.34 12.43
N TYR A 120 9.69 5.27 12.10
CA TYR A 120 10.07 6.62 11.68
C TYR A 120 10.33 7.51 12.90
N SER A 121 11.23 8.48 12.78
CA SER A 121 11.39 9.53 13.81
C SER A 121 10.10 10.34 13.99
N ASP A 122 9.90 10.92 15.16
CA ASP A 122 8.70 11.71 15.48
C ASP A 122 8.45 12.86 14.49
N ASP A 123 9.53 13.48 13.99
CA ASP A 123 9.43 14.55 12.99
C ASP A 123 8.90 14.04 11.67
N ILE A 124 9.40 12.90 11.18
CA ILE A 124 8.94 12.25 9.97
C ILE A 124 7.49 11.78 10.14
N GLN A 125 7.16 11.18 11.29
CA GLN A 125 5.81 10.74 11.60
C GLN A 125 4.81 11.90 11.50
N ARG A 126 5.11 13.04 12.17
CA ARG A 126 4.25 14.23 12.11
C ARG A 126 4.08 14.74 10.69
N LYS A 127 5.17 14.80 9.93
CA LYS A 127 5.18 15.31 8.57
C LYS A 127 4.38 14.42 7.62
N VAL A 128 4.65 13.12 7.60
CA VAL A 128 3.95 12.14 6.76
C VAL A 128 2.45 12.09 7.11
N ALA A 129 2.10 12.16 8.39
CA ALA A 129 0.71 12.18 8.84
C ALA A 129 -0.02 13.50 8.55
N SER A 130 0.65 14.58 8.15
CA SER A 130 0.00 15.87 7.82
C SER A 130 -0.79 15.81 6.51
N VAL A 131 -0.49 14.86 5.62
CA VAL A 131 -1.12 14.67 4.31
C VAL A 131 -1.90 13.36 4.24
N LYS A 132 -2.69 13.17 3.18
CA LYS A 132 -3.31 11.87 2.90
C LYS A 132 -2.27 10.89 2.37
N PRO A 133 -2.28 9.62 2.82
CA PRO A 133 -1.44 8.59 2.22
C PRO A 133 -1.83 8.35 0.76
N GLY A 134 -0.87 7.91 -0.06
CA GLY A 134 -1.04 7.64 -1.48
C GLY A 134 -1.20 6.15 -1.82
N LEU A 135 -1.89 5.88 -2.92
CA LEU A 135 -1.88 4.58 -3.58
C LEU A 135 -0.48 4.29 -4.14
N SER A 136 0.14 5.30 -4.73
CA SER A 136 1.54 5.32 -5.15
C SER A 136 2.23 6.56 -4.57
N GLY A 137 3.56 6.61 -4.63
CA GLY A 137 4.35 7.72 -4.16
C GLY A 137 5.84 7.43 -4.31
N ILE A 138 6.67 8.43 -4.02
CA ILE A 138 8.12 8.33 -4.22
C ILE A 138 8.76 7.15 -3.49
N GLY A 139 8.37 6.92 -2.25
CA GLY A 139 8.84 5.77 -1.46
C GLY A 139 8.43 4.43 -2.08
N SER A 140 7.21 4.32 -2.64
CA SER A 140 6.75 3.11 -3.32
C SER A 140 7.46 2.86 -4.65
N ILE A 141 7.86 3.92 -5.36
CA ILE A 141 8.57 3.84 -6.63
C ILE A 141 10.02 3.40 -6.38
N VAL A 142 10.72 4.07 -5.45
CA VAL A 142 12.13 3.79 -5.15
C VAL A 142 12.30 2.40 -4.51
N PHE A 143 11.42 2.03 -3.57
CA PHE A 143 11.45 0.73 -2.89
C PHE A 143 10.50 -0.30 -3.52
N ARG A 144 10.39 -0.30 -4.85
CA ARG A 144 9.52 -1.25 -5.57
C ARG A 144 9.83 -2.72 -5.24
N ASN A 145 11.10 -3.03 -5.01
CA ASN A 145 11.62 -4.37 -4.72
C ASN A 145 11.89 -4.58 -3.22
N GLU A 146 11.18 -3.90 -2.33
CA GLU A 146 11.35 -3.98 -0.87
C GLU A 146 11.28 -5.43 -0.35
N GLU A 147 10.35 -6.25 -0.87
CA GLU A 147 10.22 -7.67 -0.50
C GLU A 147 11.50 -8.49 -0.82
N GLU A 148 12.22 -8.12 -1.86
CA GLU A 148 13.47 -8.77 -2.24
C GLU A 148 14.62 -8.35 -1.31
N ILE A 149 14.72 -7.07 -1.00
CA ILE A 149 15.72 -6.54 -0.04
C ILE A 149 15.53 -7.21 1.32
N LEU A 150 14.29 -7.28 1.82
CA LEU A 150 13.97 -7.90 3.10
C LEU A 150 14.24 -9.40 3.14
N SER A 151 14.19 -10.10 2.00
CA SER A 151 14.41 -11.53 1.94
C SER A 151 15.90 -11.94 2.06
N HIS A 152 16.84 -11.00 1.90
CA HIS A 152 18.27 -11.23 2.05
C HIS A 152 18.79 -10.99 3.48
N GLY A 153 17.99 -10.34 4.35
CA GLY A 153 18.33 -10.11 5.76
C GLY A 153 18.01 -11.31 6.64
N ALA A 154 18.85 -11.57 7.64
CA ALA A 154 18.61 -12.63 8.64
C ALA A 154 17.35 -12.33 9.49
N ASP A 155 17.08 -11.04 9.76
CA ASP A 155 15.86 -10.54 10.41
C ASP A 155 15.25 -9.43 9.54
N SER A 156 14.09 -9.73 8.95
CA SER A 156 13.38 -8.80 8.07
C SER A 156 12.93 -7.51 8.80
N ILE A 157 12.64 -7.59 10.10
CA ILE A 157 12.20 -6.43 10.90
C ILE A 157 13.39 -5.53 11.19
N ALA A 158 14.51 -6.10 11.64
CA ALA A 158 15.73 -5.34 11.89
C ALA A 158 16.25 -4.69 10.59
N THR A 159 16.30 -5.45 9.49
CA THR A 159 16.70 -4.94 8.17
C THR A 159 15.79 -3.77 7.72
N TYR A 160 14.49 -3.89 7.93
CA TYR A 160 13.55 -2.79 7.62
C TYR A 160 13.87 -1.55 8.45
N ASN A 161 14.00 -1.70 9.78
CA ASN A 161 14.21 -0.58 10.69
C ASN A 161 15.55 0.14 10.46
N ASP A 162 16.62 -0.62 10.20
CA ASP A 162 17.98 -0.07 10.14
C ASP A 162 18.35 0.43 8.74
N GLN A 163 17.85 -0.19 7.68
CA GLN A 163 18.29 0.09 6.32
C GLN A 163 17.21 0.77 5.46
N ILE A 164 15.94 0.41 5.63
CA ILE A 164 14.88 0.89 4.74
C ILE A 164 14.13 2.08 5.35
N ALA A 165 13.69 1.96 6.59
CA ALA A 165 12.81 2.96 7.21
C ALA A 165 13.42 4.38 7.26
N PRO A 166 14.71 4.57 7.61
CA PRO A 166 15.30 5.91 7.65
C PRO A 166 15.26 6.59 6.28
N TYR A 167 15.82 5.93 5.26
CA TYR A 167 15.89 6.50 3.92
C TYR A 167 14.50 6.68 3.27
N LYS A 168 13.61 5.72 3.48
CA LYS A 168 12.23 5.80 3.00
C LYS A 168 11.47 6.93 3.70
N GLY A 169 11.69 7.11 5.00
CA GLY A 169 11.12 8.20 5.77
C GLY A 169 11.56 9.57 5.27
N ASP A 170 12.85 9.73 4.96
CA ASP A 170 13.40 10.97 4.40
C ASP A 170 12.81 11.29 3.02
N LEU A 171 12.69 10.28 2.15
CA LEU A 171 12.04 10.44 0.83
C LEU A 171 10.57 10.87 0.96
N GLU A 172 9.81 10.23 1.84
CA GLU A 172 8.41 10.57 2.06
C GLU A 172 8.26 11.97 2.68
N SER A 173 9.16 12.33 3.59
CA SER A 173 9.25 13.67 4.17
C SER A 173 9.54 14.73 3.10
N TRP A 174 10.54 14.47 2.26
CA TRP A 174 10.88 15.34 1.13
C TRP A 174 9.69 15.51 0.17
N PHE A 175 8.96 14.42 -0.13
CA PHE A 175 7.77 14.49 -0.97
C PHE A 175 6.71 15.40 -0.36
N VAL A 176 6.48 15.36 0.94
CA VAL A 176 5.49 16.23 1.60
C VAL A 176 5.85 17.70 1.45
N ASP A 177 7.13 18.05 1.65
CA ASP A 177 7.61 19.43 1.53
C ASP A 177 7.56 19.98 0.10
N ASN A 178 7.75 19.11 -0.89
CA ASN A 178 7.85 19.50 -2.30
C ASN A 178 6.58 19.16 -3.10
N SER A 179 5.52 18.70 -2.43
CA SER A 179 4.29 18.26 -3.11
C SER A 179 3.62 19.41 -3.87
N ASN A 180 3.49 19.25 -5.17
CA ASN A 180 2.81 20.16 -6.08
C ASN A 180 2.15 19.38 -7.21
N LEU A 181 1.33 20.03 -8.03
CA LEU A 181 0.63 19.39 -9.14
C LEU A 181 1.57 18.73 -10.15
N TRP A 182 2.70 19.35 -10.43
CA TRP A 182 3.66 18.80 -11.38
C TRP A 182 4.30 17.50 -10.85
N LEU A 183 4.74 17.49 -9.58
CA LEU A 183 5.27 16.29 -8.95
C LEU A 183 4.20 15.20 -8.84
N TYR A 184 2.94 15.56 -8.53
CA TYR A 184 1.82 14.63 -8.53
C TYR A 184 1.70 13.90 -9.86
N PHE A 185 1.65 14.65 -10.99
CA PHE A 185 1.55 14.01 -12.30
C PHE A 185 2.79 13.22 -12.71
N LYS A 186 3.99 13.66 -12.33
CA LYS A 186 5.22 12.88 -12.54
C LYS A 186 5.20 11.52 -11.84
N CYS A 187 4.56 11.41 -10.70
CA CYS A 187 4.43 10.14 -9.97
C CYS A 187 3.28 9.26 -10.48
N VAL A 188 2.36 9.81 -11.32
CA VAL A 188 1.28 9.03 -11.97
C VAL A 188 1.79 8.32 -13.23
N VAL A 189 2.71 8.92 -13.96
CA VAL A 189 3.28 8.42 -15.21
C VAL A 189 4.48 7.54 -14.96
#